data_c0185915ddac25b38b149b928cb25722
#
_entry.id   c0185915ddac25b38b149b928cb25722
#
_cell.length_a   1.000
_cell.length_b   1.000
_cell.length_c   1.000
_cell.angle_alpha   90.00
_cell.angle_beta   90.00
_cell.angle_gamma   90.00
#
_symmetry.space_group_name_H-M   'P 1'
#
loop_
_entity.id
_entity.type
_entity.pdbx_description
1 polymer ?
#
loop_
_entity_poly.entity_id
_entity_poly.type
_entity_poly.pdbx_seq_one_letter_code
_entity_poly.pdbx_strand_id
1 'polypeptide(L)'
;MRMKIKTFMFAALAAFATLFAGCSDDENKTNGDNNGTGGDPVESEYKVTFSDTSYYSSVATFEAITENAKSQSFMAVVFETAFLEQQIPGITDNDIAKGVINYYKAEYMSQGATVADIYNVLTQQGRLHGSVTPLELDVPGLSAGTSYSVVVAGINENLEIVANGIVAEFTTKTLPGLEEENCTFEWTVEPKSTSVTMSFTPSDKKVPYFFYALTAEEYSSECQNDPAILKELLPSFIANLAKAYQMSVSGFMEKQRVTGDLEEFTFTGLLPKTGYVVFVCGMDEYGRPTTDVSVKDFETLEYVASDATVESVDVRLYDGEEASSIDPSIYKPESYGGAYFLRYVPQFSEECAEVWNMLVIDVDFSGESDEVVLSYIMSMGFESDSPMMDITGVPDGIMVYAYIVAQNEAGEYGNIYRCEPFEVSKANLSPVEELFPETMSKSGISSVAFSSVGKMCPKTVNSMKIVSVL
;
A
#
# COMPACT_ATOMS: atom_id res chain seq x y z
N MET A 1 19.40 0.56 20.85
CA MET A 1 18.20 1.30 20.37
C MET A 1 17.47 0.33 19.47
N ARG A 2 16.43 -0.36 19.98
CA ARG A 2 15.66 -1.33 19.16
C ARG A 2 14.83 -0.56 18.13
N MET A 3 15.21 -0.66 16.87
CA MET A 3 14.47 -0.07 15.77
C MET A 3 13.34 -1.04 15.41
N LYS A 4 12.10 -0.66 15.74
CA LYS A 4 10.91 -1.44 15.31
C LYS A 4 10.66 -1.13 13.84
N ILE A 5 11.14 -1.99 12.95
CA ILE A 5 10.70 -2.00 11.56
C ILE A 5 9.35 -2.71 11.56
N LYS A 6 8.28 -1.93 11.44
CA LYS A 6 6.93 -2.48 11.28
C LYS A 6 6.88 -3.28 9.97
N THR A 7 6.49 -4.51 10.10
CA THR A 7 6.43 -5.49 9.01
C THR A 7 5.32 -5.11 8.03
N PHE A 8 5.66 -4.42 6.95
CA PHE A 8 4.86 -4.37 5.73
C PHE A 8 5.66 -5.09 4.63
N MET A 9 5.75 -6.38 4.73
CA MET A 9 6.27 -7.25 3.69
C MET A 9 5.10 -7.74 2.86
N PHE A 10 5.17 -7.68 1.59
CA PHE A 10 4.33 -8.33 0.58
C PHE A 10 3.53 -7.45 -0.40
N ALA A 11 3.76 -6.14 -0.50
CA ALA A 11 2.94 -5.36 -1.43
C ALA A 11 3.66 -4.58 -2.52
N ALA A 12 5.00 -4.57 -2.59
CA ALA A 12 5.70 -3.56 -3.39
C ALA A 12 6.26 -4.02 -4.76
N LEU A 13 6.47 -5.31 -5.01
CA LEU A 13 7.16 -5.74 -6.25
C LEU A 13 6.26 -6.13 -7.44
N ALA A 14 5.01 -6.50 -7.24
CA ALA A 14 4.17 -7.06 -8.31
C ALA A 14 3.66 -6.06 -9.38
N ALA A 15 3.98 -4.78 -9.30
CA ALA A 15 3.43 -3.75 -10.20
C ALA A 15 4.32 -3.40 -11.41
N PHE A 16 5.53 -3.96 -11.57
CA PHE A 16 6.49 -3.49 -12.58
C PHE A 16 6.77 -4.44 -13.75
N ALA A 17 6.27 -5.66 -13.77
CA ALA A 17 6.67 -6.69 -14.75
C ALA A 17 6.10 -6.55 -16.16
N THR A 18 5.36 -5.50 -16.53
CA THR A 18 4.72 -5.40 -17.85
C THR A 18 5.20 -4.25 -18.75
N LEU A 19 6.28 -3.53 -18.45
CA LEU A 19 6.67 -2.34 -19.20
C LEU A 19 8.03 -2.41 -19.93
N PHE A 20 8.75 -3.51 -19.98
CA PHE A 20 10.00 -3.59 -20.71
C PHE A 20 10.03 -4.74 -21.74
N ALA A 21 9.34 -4.53 -22.87
CA ALA A 21 9.64 -5.27 -24.10
C ALA A 21 9.53 -4.32 -25.29
N GLY A 22 10.68 -3.87 -25.78
CA GLY A 22 10.76 -3.27 -27.10
C GLY A 22 11.54 -1.98 -27.22
N CYS A 23 12.86 -2.02 -27.13
CA CYS A 23 13.71 -1.06 -27.83
C CYS A 23 14.11 -1.65 -29.18
N SER A 24 13.72 -1.03 -30.26
CA SER A 24 14.49 -1.09 -31.50
C SER A 24 14.55 0.30 -32.10
N ASP A 25 15.80 0.76 -32.30
CA ASP A 25 16.13 1.99 -33.01
C ASP A 25 15.54 1.99 -34.41
N ASP A 26 14.94 3.10 -34.79
CA ASP A 26 15.06 3.59 -36.16
C ASP A 26 14.82 5.11 -36.22
N GLU A 27 15.89 5.82 -36.57
CA GLU A 27 15.86 7.22 -36.94
C GLU A 27 15.12 7.38 -38.28
N ASN A 28 14.08 8.20 -38.30
CA ASN A 28 13.79 9.01 -39.51
C ASN A 28 12.92 10.24 -39.18
N LYS A 29 13.58 11.39 -39.14
CA LYS A 29 12.93 12.70 -39.19
C LYS A 29 12.51 12.99 -40.63
N THR A 30 11.23 13.16 -40.87
CA THR A 30 10.75 13.92 -42.04
C THR A 30 9.79 15.00 -41.58
N ASN A 31 10.23 16.23 -41.78
CA ASN A 31 9.38 17.42 -41.74
C ASN A 31 8.21 17.27 -42.76
N GLY A 32 7.01 17.39 -42.27
CA GLY A 32 5.82 17.52 -43.09
C GLY A 32 4.95 18.65 -42.59
N ASP A 33 5.00 19.78 -43.30
CA ASP A 33 4.01 20.84 -43.18
C ASP A 33 2.61 20.26 -43.41
N ASN A 34 1.75 20.30 -42.39
CA ASN A 34 0.34 20.10 -42.55
C ASN A 34 -0.45 21.31 -42.07
N ASN A 35 -0.83 22.11 -43.04
CA ASN A 35 -1.83 23.15 -42.96
C ASN A 35 -3.21 22.48 -42.79
N GLY A 36 -3.62 22.20 -41.55
CA GLY A 36 -4.94 21.70 -41.20
C GLY A 36 -5.71 22.80 -40.49
N THR A 37 -6.87 23.12 -41.00
CA THR A 37 -7.85 24.10 -40.52
C THR A 37 -8.08 23.98 -39.02
N GLY A 38 -7.42 24.86 -38.28
CA GLY A 38 -7.55 24.93 -36.82
C GLY A 38 -8.87 25.58 -36.43
N GLY A 39 -9.68 24.88 -35.65
CA GLY A 39 -10.60 25.56 -34.73
C GLY A 39 -9.76 26.32 -33.70
N ASP A 40 -10.27 27.44 -33.19
CA ASP A 40 -9.61 28.17 -32.12
C ASP A 40 -9.27 27.21 -30.98
N PRO A 41 -8.06 27.33 -30.38
CA PRO A 41 -7.68 26.48 -29.26
C PRO A 41 -8.71 26.67 -28.11
N VAL A 42 -9.35 25.58 -27.72
CA VAL A 42 -10.33 25.60 -26.63
C VAL A 42 -9.55 25.90 -25.37
N GLU A 43 -9.86 27.03 -24.72
CA GLU A 43 -9.15 27.48 -23.53
C GLU A 43 -9.42 26.52 -22.36
N SER A 44 -8.38 26.13 -21.63
CA SER A 44 -8.51 25.28 -20.46
C SER A 44 -9.30 25.98 -19.35
N GLU A 45 -10.13 25.22 -18.65
CA GLU A 45 -10.89 25.71 -17.50
C GLU A 45 -10.17 25.39 -16.15
N TYR A 46 -8.99 24.81 -16.22
CA TYR A 46 -8.14 24.49 -15.07
C TYR A 46 -6.75 25.09 -15.22
N LYS A 47 -6.12 25.32 -14.08
CA LYS A 47 -4.70 25.68 -13.96
C LYS A 47 -4.01 24.68 -13.04
N VAL A 48 -2.82 24.26 -13.42
CA VAL A 48 -1.95 23.41 -12.61
C VAL A 48 -0.63 24.12 -12.38
N THR A 49 -0.15 24.09 -11.14
CA THR A 49 1.18 24.61 -10.78
C THR A 49 1.91 23.55 -9.95
N PHE A 50 3.23 23.55 -10.06
CA PHE A 50 4.08 22.60 -9.35
C PHE A 50 5.00 23.34 -8.39
N SER A 51 5.15 22.78 -7.18
CA SER A 51 6.10 23.23 -6.16
C SER A 51 6.84 22.04 -5.58
N ASP A 52 7.90 22.30 -4.82
CA ASP A 52 8.68 21.32 -4.08
C ASP A 52 9.11 20.08 -4.88
N THR A 53 9.32 20.26 -6.20
CA THR A 53 9.77 19.17 -7.06
C THR A 53 11.14 18.70 -6.62
N SER A 54 11.22 17.44 -6.25
CA SER A 54 12.39 16.73 -5.77
C SER A 54 12.91 15.72 -6.80
N TYR A 55 13.71 14.76 -6.37
CA TYR A 55 14.14 13.63 -7.19
C TYR A 55 13.01 12.60 -7.41
N TYR A 56 12.10 12.44 -6.44
CA TYR A 56 11.12 11.36 -6.40
C TYR A 56 9.69 11.83 -6.08
N SER A 57 9.49 13.13 -6.02
CA SER A 57 8.18 13.71 -5.71
C SER A 57 8.03 15.12 -6.25
N SER A 58 6.79 15.58 -6.32
CA SER A 58 6.40 16.96 -6.58
C SER A 58 5.11 17.26 -5.82
N VAL A 59 4.80 18.53 -5.61
CA VAL A 59 3.48 18.97 -5.14
C VAL A 59 2.77 19.63 -6.31
N ALA A 60 1.58 19.16 -6.63
CA ALA A 60 0.73 19.71 -7.68
C ALA A 60 -0.46 20.44 -7.07
N THR A 61 -0.66 21.70 -7.45
CA THR A 61 -1.83 22.50 -7.05
C THR A 61 -2.75 22.69 -8.24
N PHE A 62 -4.01 22.30 -8.07
CA PHE A 62 -5.08 22.34 -9.06
C PHE A 62 -6.05 23.46 -8.74
N GLU A 63 -6.33 24.33 -9.71
CA GLU A 63 -7.25 25.45 -9.57
C GLU A 63 -8.25 25.46 -10.73
N ALA A 64 -9.55 25.37 -10.42
CA ALA A 64 -10.63 25.60 -11.39
C ALA A 64 -10.80 27.11 -11.62
N ILE A 65 -10.65 27.57 -12.87
CA ILE A 65 -10.66 29.00 -13.20
C ILE A 65 -12.02 29.52 -13.69
N THR A 66 -12.90 28.66 -14.17
CA THR A 66 -14.24 29.05 -14.62
C THR A 66 -15.31 28.63 -13.62
N GLU A 67 -16.47 29.31 -13.64
CA GLU A 67 -17.62 28.93 -12.80
C GLU A 67 -18.16 27.54 -13.18
N ASN A 68 -18.00 27.11 -14.43
CA ASN A 68 -18.34 25.76 -14.88
C ASN A 68 -17.44 24.74 -14.17
N ALA A 69 -16.12 24.87 -14.29
CA ALA A 69 -15.16 23.96 -13.67
C ALA A 69 -15.28 23.90 -12.13
N LYS A 70 -15.55 25.04 -11.47
CA LYS A 70 -15.75 25.09 -10.02
C LYS A 70 -16.95 24.28 -9.52
N SER A 71 -17.90 23.99 -10.39
CA SER A 71 -19.10 23.20 -10.07
C SER A 71 -18.99 21.72 -10.40
N GLN A 72 -17.89 21.28 -11.05
CA GLN A 72 -17.70 19.92 -11.51
C GLN A 72 -16.70 19.15 -10.64
N SER A 73 -16.88 17.83 -10.57
CA SER A 73 -15.81 16.93 -10.17
C SER A 73 -14.77 16.91 -11.28
N PHE A 74 -13.50 16.64 -10.93
CA PHE A 74 -12.43 16.59 -11.91
C PHE A 74 -11.53 15.38 -11.73
N MET A 75 -11.00 14.90 -12.85
CA MET A 75 -9.93 13.91 -12.89
C MET A 75 -8.59 14.64 -12.79
N ALA A 76 -7.68 14.10 -11.97
CA ALA A 76 -6.27 14.50 -11.94
C ALA A 76 -5.41 13.24 -11.89
N VAL A 77 -4.64 12.99 -12.94
CA VAL A 77 -3.80 11.79 -13.06
C VAL A 77 -2.42 12.14 -13.59
N VAL A 78 -1.42 11.40 -13.14
CA VAL A 78 -0.02 11.62 -13.49
C VAL A 78 0.50 10.42 -14.28
N PHE A 79 1.19 10.70 -15.39
CA PHE A 79 1.87 9.70 -16.22
C PHE A 79 3.29 10.17 -16.54
N GLU A 80 4.19 9.25 -16.79
CA GLU A 80 5.42 9.62 -17.51
C GLU A 80 5.04 10.20 -18.87
N THR A 81 5.62 11.35 -19.24
CA THR A 81 5.30 12.03 -20.49
C THR A 81 5.48 11.11 -21.69
N ALA A 82 6.57 10.33 -21.71
CA ALA A 82 6.84 9.37 -22.80
C ALA A 82 5.76 8.27 -22.91
N PHE A 83 5.23 7.79 -21.78
CA PHE A 83 4.13 6.83 -21.78
C PHE A 83 2.85 7.46 -22.35
N LEU A 84 2.53 8.67 -21.92
CA LEU A 84 1.34 9.37 -22.37
C LEU A 84 1.38 9.62 -23.88
N GLU A 85 2.50 10.10 -24.39
CA GLU A 85 2.71 10.34 -25.83
C GLU A 85 2.60 9.06 -26.67
N GLN A 86 3.10 7.95 -26.17
CA GLN A 86 3.09 6.67 -26.88
C GLN A 86 1.73 5.98 -26.84
N GLN A 87 1.07 5.94 -25.70
CA GLN A 87 -0.12 5.13 -25.47
C GLN A 87 -1.43 5.92 -25.66
N ILE A 88 -1.39 7.23 -25.44
CA ILE A 88 -2.57 8.10 -25.46
C ILE A 88 -2.28 9.34 -26.32
N PRO A 89 -1.97 9.17 -27.62
CA PRO A 89 -1.70 10.31 -28.48
C PRO A 89 -2.96 11.16 -28.64
N GLY A 90 -2.82 12.48 -28.53
CA GLY A 90 -3.89 13.45 -28.71
C GLY A 90 -3.36 14.75 -29.33
N ILE A 91 -4.22 15.49 -30.04
CA ILE A 91 -3.86 16.78 -30.68
C ILE A 91 -4.11 17.92 -29.71
N THR A 92 -5.12 17.76 -28.84
CA THR A 92 -5.51 18.76 -27.82
C THR A 92 -5.50 18.12 -26.43
N ASP A 93 -5.43 18.95 -25.40
CA ASP A 93 -5.50 18.51 -24.00
C ASP A 93 -6.78 17.72 -23.70
N ASN A 94 -7.90 18.11 -24.32
CA ASN A 94 -9.15 17.38 -24.20
C ASN A 94 -9.13 16.01 -24.92
N ASP A 95 -8.42 15.88 -26.04
CA ASP A 95 -8.24 14.58 -26.70
C ASP A 95 -7.43 13.64 -25.81
N ILE A 96 -6.37 14.15 -25.19
CA ILE A 96 -5.54 13.41 -24.24
C ILE A 96 -6.37 12.99 -23.02
N ALA A 97 -7.11 13.92 -22.40
CA ALA A 97 -7.97 13.62 -21.27
C ALA A 97 -9.03 12.56 -21.61
N LYS A 98 -9.65 12.63 -22.78
CA LYS A 98 -10.57 11.62 -23.29
C LYS A 98 -9.88 10.28 -23.53
N GLY A 99 -8.66 10.30 -24.04
CA GLY A 99 -7.83 9.11 -24.22
C GLY A 99 -7.54 8.41 -22.88
N VAL A 100 -7.20 9.17 -21.83
CA VAL A 100 -7.01 8.67 -20.46
C VAL A 100 -8.28 8.02 -19.91
N ILE A 101 -9.43 8.66 -20.07
CA ILE A 101 -10.72 8.07 -19.67
C ILE A 101 -10.98 6.75 -20.41
N ASN A 102 -10.73 6.71 -21.72
CA ASN A 102 -10.91 5.50 -22.51
C ASN A 102 -9.93 4.40 -22.12
N TYR A 103 -8.69 4.74 -21.75
CA TYR A 103 -7.70 3.81 -21.24
C TYR A 103 -8.23 3.11 -19.97
N TYR A 104 -8.70 3.86 -18.98
CA TYR A 104 -9.31 3.29 -17.78
C TYR A 104 -10.59 2.49 -18.08
N LYS A 105 -11.46 3.00 -18.94
CA LYS A 105 -12.64 2.24 -19.37
C LYS A 105 -12.26 0.90 -19.99
N ALA A 106 -11.28 0.86 -20.88
CA ALA A 106 -10.84 -0.38 -21.52
C ALA A 106 -10.26 -1.37 -20.50
N GLU A 107 -9.45 -0.89 -19.55
CA GLU A 107 -8.85 -1.71 -18.51
C GLU A 107 -9.89 -2.36 -17.61
N TYR A 108 -10.77 -1.57 -17.00
CA TYR A 108 -11.73 -2.08 -16.01
C TYR A 108 -12.94 -2.81 -16.63
N MET A 109 -13.44 -2.36 -17.81
CA MET A 109 -14.52 -3.05 -18.52
C MET A 109 -14.10 -4.44 -18.99
N SER A 110 -12.83 -4.65 -19.34
CA SER A 110 -12.31 -5.98 -19.66
C SER A 110 -12.44 -6.97 -18.50
N GLN A 111 -12.56 -6.45 -17.27
CA GLN A 111 -12.75 -7.19 -16.02
C GLN A 111 -14.22 -7.24 -15.60
N GLY A 112 -15.16 -6.74 -16.41
CA GLY A 112 -16.60 -6.76 -16.17
C GLY A 112 -17.16 -5.58 -15.37
N ALA A 113 -16.35 -4.54 -15.09
CA ALA A 113 -16.81 -3.36 -14.36
C ALA A 113 -17.76 -2.49 -15.22
N THR A 114 -18.77 -1.90 -14.57
CA THR A 114 -19.62 -0.87 -15.17
C THR A 114 -18.97 0.52 -15.09
N VAL A 115 -19.50 1.50 -15.82
CA VAL A 115 -19.02 2.91 -15.75
C VAL A 115 -19.11 3.45 -14.33
N ALA A 116 -20.18 3.12 -13.60
CA ALA A 116 -20.36 3.54 -12.20
C ALA A 116 -19.30 2.90 -11.28
N ASP A 117 -18.96 1.61 -11.49
CA ASP A 117 -17.91 0.95 -10.74
C ASP A 117 -16.54 1.62 -11.01
N ILE A 118 -16.26 1.95 -12.27
CA ILE A 118 -15.03 2.64 -12.67
C ILE A 118 -14.94 4.02 -12.01
N TYR A 119 -16.02 4.79 -12.03
CA TYR A 119 -16.07 6.10 -11.37
C TYR A 119 -15.75 5.98 -9.87
N ASN A 120 -16.37 5.01 -9.19
CA ASN A 120 -16.13 4.75 -7.76
C ASN A 120 -14.68 4.32 -7.48
N VAL A 121 -14.12 3.42 -8.30
CA VAL A 121 -12.72 2.96 -8.16
C VAL A 121 -11.76 4.11 -8.33
N LEU A 122 -11.93 4.94 -9.39
CA LEU A 122 -11.05 6.09 -9.63
C LEU A 122 -11.16 7.14 -8.50
N THR A 123 -12.35 7.31 -7.90
CA THR A 123 -12.55 8.17 -6.72
C THR A 123 -11.82 7.62 -5.50
N GLN A 124 -11.96 6.33 -5.22
CA GLN A 124 -11.26 5.68 -4.10
C GLN A 124 -9.73 5.68 -4.26
N GLN A 125 -9.25 5.65 -5.50
CA GLN A 125 -7.83 5.75 -5.83
C GLN A 125 -7.30 7.20 -5.82
N GLY A 126 -8.10 8.19 -5.45
CA GLY A 126 -7.70 9.60 -5.45
C GLY A 126 -7.39 10.16 -6.86
N ARG A 127 -7.96 9.56 -7.92
CA ARG A 127 -7.82 10.04 -9.31
C ARG A 127 -8.96 10.95 -9.74
N LEU A 128 -10.08 10.87 -9.02
CA LEU A 128 -11.22 11.76 -9.16
C LEU A 128 -11.43 12.54 -7.87
N HIS A 129 -11.61 13.83 -8.01
CA HIS A 129 -11.76 14.77 -6.91
C HIS A 129 -13.07 15.52 -7.04
N GLY A 130 -13.64 15.92 -5.90
CA GLY A 130 -14.81 16.79 -5.88
C GLY A 130 -14.48 18.21 -6.36
N SER A 131 -15.47 19.08 -6.41
CA SER A 131 -15.37 20.46 -6.94
C SER A 131 -14.58 21.43 -6.04
N VAL A 132 -13.93 20.97 -4.98
CA VAL A 132 -13.15 21.82 -4.06
C VAL A 132 -11.82 22.22 -4.70
N THR A 133 -11.65 23.52 -4.98
CA THR A 133 -10.38 24.07 -5.50
C THR A 133 -10.05 25.40 -4.80
N PRO A 134 -8.76 25.82 -4.65
CA PRO A 134 -7.59 25.02 -5.04
C PRO A 134 -7.42 23.75 -4.21
N LEU A 135 -6.93 22.70 -4.87
CA LEU A 135 -6.58 21.42 -4.25
C LEU A 135 -5.08 21.21 -4.41
N GLU A 136 -4.38 20.94 -3.33
CA GLU A 136 -2.96 20.60 -3.31
C GLU A 136 -2.81 19.10 -3.06
N LEU A 137 -2.04 18.42 -3.89
CA LEU A 137 -1.78 16.99 -3.80
C LEU A 137 -0.27 16.71 -3.86
N ASP A 138 0.19 15.87 -2.95
CA ASP A 138 1.51 15.26 -3.05
C ASP A 138 1.52 14.21 -4.17
N VAL A 139 2.55 14.25 -5.00
CA VAL A 139 2.82 13.28 -6.08
C VAL A 139 4.12 12.53 -5.75
N PRO A 140 4.06 11.49 -4.93
CA PRO A 140 5.23 10.69 -4.54
C PRO A 140 5.51 9.56 -5.53
N GLY A 141 6.65 8.87 -5.34
CA GLY A 141 7.00 7.63 -6.06
C GLY A 141 7.40 7.86 -7.52
N LEU A 142 7.88 9.06 -7.86
CA LEU A 142 8.37 9.41 -9.18
C LEU A 142 9.81 8.92 -9.39
N SER A 143 10.21 8.78 -10.64
CA SER A 143 11.60 8.52 -11.04
C SER A 143 12.38 9.82 -11.18
N ALA A 144 13.64 9.82 -10.79
CA ALA A 144 14.48 11.01 -10.88
C ALA A 144 14.86 11.35 -12.34
N GLY A 145 14.95 12.63 -12.65
CA GLY A 145 15.31 13.12 -13.97
C GLY A 145 14.30 12.79 -15.07
N THR A 146 13.06 12.48 -14.69
CA THR A 146 11.99 12.00 -15.57
C THR A 146 10.93 13.09 -15.74
N SER A 147 10.45 13.25 -16.97
CA SER A 147 9.35 14.17 -17.29
C SER A 147 8.00 13.48 -17.07
N TYR A 148 7.10 14.19 -16.42
CA TYR A 148 5.75 13.75 -16.10
C TYR A 148 4.72 14.73 -16.66
N SER A 149 3.61 14.18 -17.14
CA SER A 149 2.43 14.91 -17.57
C SER A 149 1.29 14.67 -16.59
N VAL A 150 0.70 15.76 -16.12
CA VAL A 150 -0.50 15.75 -15.28
C VAL A 150 -1.68 16.10 -16.15
N VAL A 151 -2.63 15.19 -16.29
CA VAL A 151 -3.84 15.36 -17.07
C VAL A 151 -5.00 15.70 -16.15
N VAL A 152 -5.62 16.87 -16.35
CA VAL A 152 -6.76 17.35 -15.57
C VAL A 152 -7.92 17.64 -16.50
N ALA A 153 -9.13 17.21 -16.15
CA ALA A 153 -10.37 17.57 -16.84
C ALA A 153 -11.58 17.43 -15.92
N GLY A 154 -12.56 18.32 -16.06
CA GLY A 154 -13.85 18.17 -15.37
C GLY A 154 -14.63 17.01 -15.96
N ILE A 155 -15.13 16.11 -15.11
CA ILE A 155 -15.88 14.93 -15.55
C ILE A 155 -17.14 14.70 -14.73
N ASN A 156 -18.15 14.10 -15.36
CA ASN A 156 -19.37 13.65 -14.69
C ASN A 156 -19.30 12.16 -14.29
N GLU A 157 -20.34 11.67 -13.62
CA GLU A 157 -20.49 10.28 -13.19
C GLU A 157 -20.51 9.26 -14.35
N ASN A 158 -20.78 9.69 -15.59
CA ASN A 158 -20.70 8.86 -16.79
C ASN A 158 -19.28 8.79 -17.38
N LEU A 159 -18.30 9.42 -16.72
CA LEU A 159 -16.93 9.60 -17.21
C LEU A 159 -16.93 10.33 -18.56
N GLU A 160 -17.67 11.42 -18.66
CA GLU A 160 -17.68 12.33 -19.83
C GLU A 160 -17.06 13.66 -19.42
N ILE A 161 -16.29 14.28 -20.34
CA ILE A 161 -15.68 15.59 -20.11
C ILE A 161 -16.78 16.65 -20.11
N VAL A 162 -16.91 17.41 -19.04
CA VAL A 162 -17.88 18.50 -18.84
C VAL A 162 -17.24 19.86 -18.60
N ALA A 163 -15.93 19.90 -18.36
CA ALA A 163 -15.12 21.11 -18.34
C ALA A 163 -13.77 20.84 -18.99
N ASN A 164 -13.29 21.80 -19.81
CA ASN A 164 -12.10 21.65 -20.63
C ASN A 164 -10.83 21.45 -19.79
N GLY A 165 -10.09 20.42 -20.14
CA GLY A 165 -8.91 20.00 -19.42
C GLY A 165 -7.63 20.76 -19.76
N ILE A 166 -6.58 20.39 -19.05
CA ILE A 166 -5.19 20.79 -19.29
C ILE A 166 -4.27 19.60 -19.13
N VAL A 167 -3.21 19.57 -19.93
CA VAL A 167 -2.04 18.71 -19.73
C VAL A 167 -0.89 19.61 -19.32
N ALA A 168 -0.44 19.47 -18.06
CA ALA A 168 0.64 20.25 -17.51
C ALA A 168 1.85 19.34 -17.25
N GLU A 169 3.04 19.80 -17.57
CA GLU A 169 4.27 19.01 -17.48
C GLU A 169 5.21 19.53 -16.39
N PHE A 170 5.94 18.62 -15.77
CA PHE A 170 7.08 18.93 -14.91
C PHE A 170 8.15 17.85 -15.05
N THR A 171 9.37 18.17 -14.64
CA THR A 171 10.47 17.21 -14.64
C THR A 171 11.07 17.15 -13.25
N THR A 172 11.24 15.94 -12.72
CA THR A 172 11.93 15.72 -11.44
C THR A 172 13.40 16.06 -11.54
N LYS A 173 14.04 16.36 -10.40
CA LYS A 173 15.47 16.66 -10.38
C LYS A 173 16.30 15.45 -10.81
N THR A 174 17.35 15.70 -11.57
CA THR A 174 18.34 14.69 -11.92
C THR A 174 19.24 14.42 -10.72
N LEU A 175 19.41 13.12 -10.39
CA LEU A 175 20.30 12.71 -9.30
C LEU A 175 21.75 13.12 -9.57
N PRO A 176 22.52 13.43 -8.52
CA PRO A 176 23.96 13.61 -8.66
C PRO A 176 24.64 12.33 -9.18
N GLY A 177 25.86 12.43 -9.66
CA GLY A 177 26.65 11.28 -10.08
C GLY A 177 26.72 10.23 -8.96
N LEU A 178 26.63 8.94 -9.31
CA LEU A 178 26.81 7.86 -8.35
C LEU A 178 28.31 7.68 -8.10
N GLU A 179 28.72 7.69 -6.84
CA GLU A 179 30.05 7.30 -6.43
C GLU A 179 30.03 5.82 -6.03
N GLU A 180 30.75 4.98 -6.79
CA GLU A 180 30.90 3.58 -6.43
C GLU A 180 31.91 3.40 -5.31
N GLU A 181 31.60 2.53 -4.37
CA GLU A 181 32.41 2.23 -3.21
C GLU A 181 32.90 0.77 -3.25
N ASN A 182 34.12 0.55 -2.77
CA ASN A 182 34.69 -0.80 -2.69
C ASN A 182 34.49 -1.32 -1.25
N CYS A 183 33.30 -1.86 -0.97
CA CYS A 183 33.00 -2.45 0.32
C CYS A 183 32.38 -3.85 0.13
N THR A 184 32.88 -4.81 0.88
CA THR A 184 32.33 -6.17 0.98
C THR A 184 31.74 -6.39 2.36
N PHE A 185 30.85 -7.37 2.49
CA PHE A 185 30.16 -7.68 3.74
C PHE A 185 30.41 -9.11 4.16
N GLU A 186 30.86 -9.29 5.41
CA GLU A 186 30.77 -10.55 6.11
C GLU A 186 29.50 -10.53 6.96
N TRP A 187 28.69 -11.59 6.88
CA TRP A 187 27.39 -11.60 7.54
C TRP A 187 26.85 -13.01 7.78
N THR A 188 26.01 -13.13 8.83
CA THR A 188 25.34 -14.38 9.22
C THR A 188 23.84 -14.27 9.00
N VAL A 189 23.19 -15.43 8.87
CA VAL A 189 21.76 -15.58 8.76
C VAL A 189 21.35 -16.78 9.60
N GLU A 190 20.53 -16.56 10.62
CA GLU A 190 20.07 -17.59 11.55
C GLU A 190 18.52 -17.62 11.51
N PRO A 191 17.92 -18.50 10.66
CA PRO A 191 16.47 -18.56 10.53
C PRO A 191 15.81 -19.23 11.73
N LYS A 192 14.63 -18.70 12.07
CA LYS A 192 13.62 -19.30 12.95
C LYS A 192 12.35 -19.62 12.14
N SER A 193 11.25 -19.95 12.79
CA SER A 193 9.99 -20.26 12.10
C SER A 193 9.35 -19.04 11.44
N THR A 194 9.38 -17.88 12.07
CA THR A 194 8.72 -16.65 11.60
C THR A 194 9.62 -15.44 11.65
N SER A 195 10.91 -15.64 11.85
CA SER A 195 11.91 -14.57 11.91
C SER A 195 13.27 -15.07 11.44
N VAL A 196 14.19 -14.13 11.21
CA VAL A 196 15.59 -14.40 10.93
C VAL A 196 16.47 -13.41 11.69
N THR A 197 17.49 -13.93 12.39
CA THR A 197 18.49 -13.08 13.04
C THR A 197 19.72 -12.97 12.14
N MET A 198 20.22 -11.76 11.97
CA MET A 198 21.32 -11.44 11.06
C MET A 198 22.35 -10.58 11.75
N SER A 199 23.60 -10.70 11.31
CA SER A 199 24.70 -9.79 11.66
C SER A 199 25.42 -9.35 10.40
N PHE A 200 25.96 -8.13 10.37
CA PHE A 200 26.69 -7.58 9.22
C PHE A 200 27.98 -6.90 9.66
N THR A 201 29.06 -7.20 8.96
CA THR A 201 30.39 -6.63 9.19
C THR A 201 30.93 -6.12 7.85
N PRO A 202 30.75 -4.82 7.53
CA PRO A 202 31.30 -4.23 6.31
C PRO A 202 32.84 -4.11 6.40
N SER A 203 33.53 -4.32 5.28
CA SER A 203 34.99 -4.16 5.20
C SER A 203 35.44 -2.71 5.37
N ASP A 204 34.63 -1.74 4.94
CA ASP A 204 34.75 -0.33 5.29
C ASP A 204 33.56 0.10 6.16
N LYS A 205 33.86 0.43 7.43
CA LYS A 205 32.87 0.81 8.43
C LYS A 205 32.22 2.17 8.17
N LYS A 206 32.67 2.93 7.20
CA LYS A 206 32.14 4.25 6.85
C LYS A 206 31.07 4.17 5.76
N VAL A 207 31.09 3.10 4.97
CA VAL A 207 30.12 2.89 3.89
C VAL A 207 28.75 2.64 4.49
N PRO A 208 27.75 3.49 4.22
CA PRO A 208 26.38 3.23 4.61
C PRO A 208 25.83 2.07 3.76
N TYR A 209 25.07 1.16 4.36
CA TYR A 209 24.53 0.02 3.66
C TYR A 209 23.06 -0.21 4.03
N PHE A 210 22.40 -0.93 3.16
CA PHE A 210 21.02 -1.36 3.32
C PHE A 210 20.93 -2.87 3.10
N PHE A 211 20.04 -3.51 3.82
CA PHE A 211 19.74 -4.93 3.67
C PHE A 211 18.23 -5.15 3.78
N TYR A 212 17.75 -6.21 3.14
CA TYR A 212 16.34 -6.59 3.18
C TYR A 212 16.18 -8.07 2.85
N ALA A 213 15.01 -8.64 3.14
CA ALA A 213 14.66 -10.01 2.78
C ALA A 213 13.51 -10.01 1.78
N LEU A 214 13.67 -10.73 0.68
CA LEU A 214 12.65 -11.02 -0.33
C LEU A 214 12.26 -12.49 -0.20
N THR A 215 11.07 -12.88 -0.64
CA THR A 215 10.79 -14.30 -0.85
C THR A 215 11.64 -14.83 -2.00
N ALA A 216 11.98 -16.12 -1.97
CA ALA A 216 12.71 -16.76 -3.07
C ALA A 216 11.89 -16.69 -4.38
N GLU A 217 10.56 -16.69 -4.30
CA GLU A 217 9.66 -16.52 -5.45
C GLU A 217 9.79 -15.12 -6.06
N GLU A 218 9.74 -14.05 -5.24
CA GLU A 218 9.94 -12.67 -5.71
C GLU A 218 11.31 -12.49 -6.33
N TYR A 219 12.38 -12.99 -5.68
CA TYR A 219 13.73 -12.90 -6.22
C TYR A 219 13.89 -13.65 -7.54
N SER A 220 13.24 -14.82 -7.68
CA SER A 220 13.27 -15.60 -8.92
C SER A 220 12.46 -14.94 -10.03
N SER A 221 11.24 -14.45 -9.74
CA SER A 221 10.35 -13.87 -10.76
C SER A 221 10.82 -12.50 -11.25
N GLU A 222 11.23 -11.63 -10.34
CA GLU A 222 11.58 -10.24 -10.65
C GLU A 222 13.07 -10.08 -11.00
N CYS A 223 13.93 -10.80 -10.30
CA CYS A 223 15.38 -10.67 -10.47
C CYS A 223 16.02 -11.84 -11.23
N GLN A 224 15.26 -12.84 -11.68
CA GLN A 224 15.76 -14.03 -12.40
C GLN A 224 16.91 -14.74 -11.65
N ASN A 225 16.94 -14.64 -10.32
CA ASN A 225 18.01 -15.09 -9.43
C ASN A 225 19.37 -14.42 -9.72
N ASP A 226 19.38 -13.21 -10.27
CA ASP A 226 20.60 -12.46 -10.59
C ASP A 226 20.74 -11.22 -9.70
N PRO A 227 21.80 -11.13 -8.86
CA PRO A 227 22.06 -9.94 -8.04
C PRO A 227 22.28 -8.66 -8.85
N ALA A 228 22.70 -8.76 -10.12
CA ALA A 228 22.89 -7.59 -10.98
C ALA A 228 21.52 -6.99 -11.38
N ILE A 229 20.55 -7.84 -11.71
CA ILE A 229 19.18 -7.37 -11.97
C ILE A 229 18.56 -6.75 -10.70
N LEU A 230 18.77 -7.41 -9.53
CA LEU A 230 18.32 -6.82 -8.25
C LEU A 230 18.94 -5.44 -8.03
N LYS A 231 20.26 -5.27 -8.31
CA LYS A 231 20.96 -3.97 -8.20
C LYS A 231 20.26 -2.88 -9.03
N GLU A 232 19.82 -3.20 -10.25
CA GLU A 232 19.12 -2.28 -11.13
C GLU A 232 17.71 -1.93 -10.64
N LEU A 233 17.01 -2.87 -10.00
CA LEU A 233 15.65 -2.69 -9.49
C LEU A 233 15.58 -1.97 -8.14
N LEU A 234 16.66 -2.00 -7.35
CA LEU A 234 16.68 -1.47 -5.98
C LEU A 234 16.23 0.00 -5.87
N PRO A 235 16.60 0.95 -6.76
CA PRO A 235 16.11 2.32 -6.63
C PRO A 235 14.59 2.43 -6.66
N SER A 236 13.93 1.69 -7.55
CA SER A 236 12.47 1.64 -7.65
C SER A 236 11.85 0.93 -6.45
N PHE A 237 12.45 -0.15 -5.99
CA PHE A 237 12.04 -0.87 -4.79
C PHE A 237 12.08 0.04 -3.55
N ILE A 238 13.18 0.77 -3.34
CA ILE A 238 13.33 1.72 -2.23
C ILE A 238 12.30 2.86 -2.33
N ALA A 239 12.03 3.37 -3.55
CA ALA A 239 11.02 4.41 -3.73
C ALA A 239 9.62 3.92 -3.33
N ASN A 240 9.28 2.67 -3.67
CA ASN A 240 8.01 2.06 -3.27
C ASN A 240 7.93 1.82 -1.75
N LEU A 241 9.01 1.37 -1.11
CA LEU A 241 9.06 1.24 0.35
C LEU A 241 8.88 2.62 1.02
N ALA A 242 9.62 3.64 0.57
CA ALA A 242 9.50 4.98 1.12
C ALA A 242 8.04 5.49 1.03
N LYS A 243 7.39 5.28 -0.11
CA LYS A 243 5.98 5.63 -0.31
C LYS A 243 5.06 4.87 0.66
N ALA A 244 5.25 3.56 0.84
CA ALA A 244 4.46 2.77 1.78
C ALA A 244 4.59 3.27 3.23
N TYR A 245 5.76 3.81 3.59
CA TYR A 245 6.00 4.46 4.89
C TYR A 245 5.62 5.95 4.92
N GLN A 246 5.00 6.49 3.86
CA GLN A 246 4.65 7.91 3.73
C GLN A 246 5.86 8.84 3.94
N MET A 247 7.00 8.47 3.40
CA MET A 247 8.27 9.18 3.53
C MET A 247 8.87 9.51 2.16
N SER A 248 9.71 10.55 2.12
CA SER A 248 10.61 10.72 0.98
C SER A 248 11.68 9.62 0.96
N VAL A 249 12.25 9.32 -0.22
CA VAL A 249 13.33 8.33 -0.34
C VAL A 249 14.52 8.68 0.57
N SER A 250 14.94 9.94 0.58
CA SER A 250 16.05 10.38 1.46
C SER A 250 15.71 10.23 2.94
N GLY A 251 14.49 10.58 3.36
CA GLY A 251 14.03 10.41 4.74
C GLY A 251 13.91 8.93 5.13
N PHE A 252 13.50 8.06 4.20
CA PHE A 252 13.49 6.63 4.41
C PHE A 252 14.93 6.08 4.53
N MET A 253 15.82 6.46 3.63
CA MET A 253 17.23 6.05 3.67
C MET A 253 17.96 6.55 4.92
N GLU A 254 17.70 7.77 5.38
CA GLU A 254 18.25 8.30 6.65
C GLU A 254 17.92 7.38 7.83
N LYS A 255 16.73 6.79 7.85
CA LYS A 255 16.27 5.92 8.95
C LYS A 255 16.68 4.46 8.79
N GLN A 256 16.83 3.97 7.55
CA GLN A 256 16.99 2.54 7.28
C GLN A 256 18.41 2.13 6.95
N ARG A 257 19.27 3.06 6.52
CA ARG A 257 20.69 2.73 6.30
C ARG A 257 21.42 2.55 7.62
N VAL A 258 22.29 1.56 7.62
CA VAL A 258 23.19 1.24 8.73
C VAL A 258 24.61 1.63 8.38
N THR A 259 25.40 2.02 9.37
CA THR A 259 26.83 2.32 9.22
C THR A 259 27.60 1.60 10.32
N GLY A 260 28.74 0.99 9.99
CA GLY A 260 29.54 0.19 10.93
C GLY A 260 29.00 -1.23 11.09
N ASP A 261 29.43 -1.91 12.15
CA ASP A 261 29.00 -3.27 12.47
C ASP A 261 27.55 -3.26 13.01
N LEU A 262 26.77 -4.25 12.54
CA LEU A 262 25.48 -4.60 13.12
C LEU A 262 25.59 -5.99 13.71
N GLU A 263 25.71 -6.07 15.03
CA GLU A 263 25.99 -7.34 15.73
C GLU A 263 24.78 -8.28 15.70
N GLU A 264 23.57 -7.72 15.85
CA GLU A 264 22.33 -8.49 15.88
C GLU A 264 21.17 -7.65 15.37
N PHE A 265 20.45 -8.19 14.39
CA PHE A 265 19.21 -7.66 13.88
C PHE A 265 18.24 -8.81 13.62
N THR A 266 17.04 -8.74 14.20
CA THR A 266 16.00 -9.74 13.95
C THR A 266 14.92 -9.16 13.03
N PHE A 267 14.74 -9.80 11.89
CA PHE A 267 13.69 -9.53 10.93
C PHE A 267 12.52 -10.47 11.25
N THR A 268 11.36 -9.92 11.54
CA THR A 268 10.17 -10.67 11.98
C THR A 268 9.08 -10.66 10.91
N GLY A 269 8.02 -11.46 11.08
CA GLY A 269 6.89 -11.51 10.16
C GLY A 269 7.12 -12.37 8.93
N LEU A 270 8.09 -13.28 8.97
CA LEU A 270 8.31 -14.25 7.91
C LEU A 270 7.29 -15.39 8.00
N LEU A 271 6.98 -16.00 6.86
CA LEU A 271 6.15 -17.19 6.80
C LEU A 271 6.98 -18.45 7.12
N PRO A 272 6.44 -19.42 7.84
CA PRO A 272 7.10 -20.69 8.11
C PRO A 272 7.34 -21.49 6.83
N LYS A 273 8.35 -22.37 6.83
CA LYS A 273 8.72 -23.25 5.70
C LYS A 273 8.79 -22.55 4.35
N THR A 274 9.23 -21.30 4.36
CA THR A 274 9.26 -20.44 3.18
C THR A 274 10.69 -20.08 2.85
N GLY A 275 11.05 -20.20 1.58
CA GLY A 275 12.35 -19.80 1.06
C GLY A 275 12.43 -18.27 0.94
N TYR A 276 13.54 -17.71 1.41
CA TYR A 276 13.85 -16.28 1.36
C TYR A 276 15.26 -16.05 0.83
N VAL A 277 15.46 -14.85 0.29
CA VAL A 277 16.77 -14.33 -0.09
C VAL A 277 17.00 -13.03 0.67
N VAL A 278 18.01 -12.99 1.52
CA VAL A 278 18.49 -11.72 2.09
C VAL A 278 19.54 -11.15 1.18
N PHE A 279 19.48 -9.85 0.97
CA PHE A 279 20.52 -9.10 0.28
C PHE A 279 21.09 -7.99 1.14
N VAL A 280 22.35 -7.62 0.86
CA VAL A 280 23.02 -6.45 1.46
C VAL A 280 23.89 -5.77 0.41
N CYS A 281 23.88 -4.44 0.39
CA CYS A 281 24.75 -3.61 -0.44
C CYS A 281 25.01 -2.25 0.19
N GLY A 282 26.11 -1.59 -0.15
CA GLY A 282 26.30 -0.18 0.09
C GLY A 282 25.20 0.61 -0.59
N MET A 283 24.72 1.68 0.06
CA MET A 283 23.54 2.42 -0.40
C MET A 283 23.69 3.91 -0.14
N ASP A 284 23.46 4.76 -1.14
CA ASP A 284 23.47 6.20 -0.99
C ASP A 284 22.16 6.74 -0.38
N GLU A 285 22.12 8.04 -0.13
CA GLU A 285 20.94 8.72 0.44
C GLU A 285 19.75 8.80 -0.52
N TYR A 286 19.96 8.46 -1.79
CA TYR A 286 18.93 8.45 -2.84
C TYR A 286 18.40 7.04 -3.13
N GLY A 287 18.81 6.03 -2.33
CA GLY A 287 18.38 4.64 -2.51
C GLY A 287 19.06 3.93 -3.68
N ARG A 288 20.25 4.41 -4.12
CA ARG A 288 21.02 3.76 -5.18
C ARG A 288 22.13 2.92 -4.57
N PRO A 289 22.31 1.66 -5.04
CA PRO A 289 23.41 0.82 -4.61
C PRO A 289 24.77 1.43 -5.00
N THR A 290 25.66 1.58 -4.02
CA THR A 290 27.05 2.07 -4.21
C THR A 290 28.06 0.93 -4.33
N THR A 291 27.65 -0.31 -4.01
CA THR A 291 28.46 -1.53 -4.18
C THR A 291 27.72 -2.57 -5.00
N ASP A 292 28.37 -3.70 -5.27
CA ASP A 292 27.66 -4.88 -5.72
C ASP A 292 26.74 -5.42 -4.63
N VAL A 293 25.66 -6.10 -5.05
CA VAL A 293 24.67 -6.71 -4.16
C VAL A 293 25.16 -8.11 -3.79
N SER A 294 25.29 -8.35 -2.48
CA SER A 294 25.56 -9.70 -1.95
C SER A 294 24.26 -10.33 -1.49
N VAL A 295 24.05 -11.60 -1.81
CA VAL A 295 22.82 -12.34 -1.48
C VAL A 295 23.13 -13.64 -0.72
N LYS A 296 22.20 -14.07 0.12
CA LYS A 296 22.17 -15.40 0.76
C LYS A 296 20.75 -15.92 0.83
N ASP A 297 20.59 -17.16 0.44
CA ASP A 297 19.35 -17.90 0.57
C ASP A 297 19.21 -18.49 1.97
N PHE A 298 17.99 -18.56 2.46
CA PHE A 298 17.65 -19.34 3.65
C PHE A 298 16.20 -19.81 3.54
N GLU A 299 15.83 -20.80 4.34
CA GLU A 299 14.47 -21.26 4.52
C GLU A 299 14.11 -21.13 5.99
N THR A 300 12.95 -20.56 6.29
CA THR A 300 12.43 -20.51 7.65
C THR A 300 12.08 -21.91 8.14
N LEU A 301 12.20 -22.10 9.46
CA LEU A 301 11.90 -23.40 10.09
C LEU A 301 10.39 -23.70 10.06
N GLU A 302 10.02 -24.93 10.42
CA GLU A 302 8.63 -25.30 10.65
C GLU A 302 8.00 -24.40 11.71
N TYR A 303 6.69 -24.14 11.56
CA TYR A 303 5.97 -23.36 12.55
C TYR A 303 5.93 -24.10 13.90
N VAL A 304 6.44 -23.41 14.91
CA VAL A 304 6.33 -23.83 16.29
C VAL A 304 5.72 -22.66 17.04
N ALA A 305 4.51 -22.88 17.58
CA ALA A 305 3.83 -21.84 18.32
C ALA A 305 4.65 -21.41 19.54
N SER A 306 4.78 -20.10 19.74
CA SER A 306 5.37 -19.51 20.94
C SER A 306 4.40 -19.62 22.14
N ASP A 307 4.84 -19.16 23.28
CA ASP A 307 4.07 -19.09 24.52
C ASP A 307 3.09 -17.90 24.58
N ALA A 308 3.22 -16.94 23.64
CA ALA A 308 2.23 -15.87 23.50
C ALA A 308 0.90 -16.43 22.98
N THR A 309 -0.16 -16.33 23.78
CA THR A 309 -1.46 -16.93 23.43
C THR A 309 -2.61 -15.94 23.55
N VAL A 310 -3.62 -16.14 22.70
CA VAL A 310 -4.95 -15.58 22.89
C VAL A 310 -5.74 -16.56 23.73
N GLU A 311 -6.10 -16.19 24.96
CA GLU A 311 -6.76 -17.06 25.91
C GLU A 311 -8.27 -17.16 25.66
N SER A 312 -8.89 -16.04 25.32
CA SER A 312 -10.31 -15.95 24.99
C SER A 312 -10.62 -14.69 24.18
N VAL A 313 -11.75 -14.69 23.50
CA VAL A 313 -12.29 -13.50 22.82
C VAL A 313 -13.78 -13.39 23.11
N ASP A 314 -14.19 -12.27 23.72
CA ASP A 314 -15.62 -11.93 23.85
C ASP A 314 -16.05 -11.14 22.62
N VAL A 315 -17.07 -11.62 21.91
CA VAL A 315 -17.60 -10.99 20.70
C VAL A 315 -19.02 -10.55 20.97
N ARG A 316 -19.29 -9.25 20.73
CA ARG A 316 -20.61 -8.66 20.95
C ARG A 316 -21.03 -7.80 19.78
N LEU A 317 -22.32 -7.81 19.49
CA LEU A 317 -22.94 -6.97 18.45
C LEU A 317 -23.77 -5.87 19.11
N TYR A 318 -23.58 -4.64 18.66
CA TYR A 318 -24.31 -3.50 19.18
C TYR A 318 -24.96 -2.68 18.06
N ASP A 319 -26.05 -1.99 18.40
CA ASP A 319 -26.68 -0.99 17.54
C ASP A 319 -25.88 0.32 17.62
N GLY A 320 -25.29 0.73 16.50
CA GLY A 320 -24.45 1.91 16.44
C GLY A 320 -25.22 3.21 16.52
N GLU A 321 -26.47 3.25 16.06
CA GLU A 321 -27.35 4.42 16.19
C GLU A 321 -27.74 4.65 17.65
N GLU A 322 -28.10 3.57 18.35
CA GLU A 322 -28.43 3.62 19.77
C GLU A 322 -27.21 4.04 20.61
N ALA A 323 -26.03 3.44 20.38
CA ALA A 323 -24.79 3.82 21.05
C ALA A 323 -24.41 5.28 20.83
N SER A 324 -24.52 5.77 19.59
CA SER A 324 -24.26 7.17 19.21
C SER A 324 -25.25 8.14 19.89
N SER A 325 -26.48 7.72 20.11
CA SER A 325 -27.50 8.55 20.79
C SER A 325 -27.19 8.75 22.27
N ILE A 326 -26.52 7.77 22.91
CA ILE A 326 -26.16 7.81 24.35
C ILE A 326 -24.87 8.60 24.56
N ASP A 327 -23.80 8.29 23.82
CA ASP A 327 -22.52 9.03 23.90
C ASP A 327 -21.92 9.30 22.52
N PRO A 328 -22.30 10.37 21.84
CA PRO A 328 -21.78 10.74 20.53
C PRO A 328 -20.31 11.19 20.57
N SER A 329 -19.72 11.37 21.74
CA SER A 329 -18.31 11.73 21.87
C SER A 329 -17.38 10.53 21.72
N ILE A 330 -17.86 9.35 22.07
CA ILE A 330 -17.16 8.07 21.91
C ILE A 330 -17.64 7.37 20.63
N TYR A 331 -18.95 7.20 20.49
CA TYR A 331 -19.58 6.52 19.35
C TYR A 331 -20.05 7.57 18.33
N LYS A 332 -19.10 8.13 17.58
CA LYS A 332 -19.38 9.22 16.64
C LYS A 332 -20.36 8.77 15.56
N PRO A 333 -21.43 9.55 15.31
CA PRO A 333 -22.47 9.20 14.32
C PRO A 333 -21.92 8.93 12.91
N GLU A 334 -20.83 9.60 12.51
CA GLU A 334 -20.16 9.38 11.23
C GLU A 334 -19.50 8.01 11.10
N SER A 335 -19.16 7.35 12.22
CA SER A 335 -18.50 6.04 12.25
C SER A 335 -19.42 4.91 12.67
N TYR A 336 -20.37 5.17 13.56
CA TYR A 336 -21.21 4.16 14.18
C TYR A 336 -22.69 4.30 13.79
N GLY A 337 -23.16 5.48 13.36
CA GLY A 337 -24.57 5.72 13.09
C GLY A 337 -25.12 4.94 11.90
N GLY A 338 -26.35 4.44 12.04
CA GLY A 338 -27.10 3.79 10.97
C GLY A 338 -26.65 2.36 10.62
N ALA A 339 -25.76 1.74 11.41
CA ALA A 339 -25.25 0.38 11.18
C ALA A 339 -24.96 -0.32 12.51
N TYR A 340 -24.81 -1.64 12.46
CA TYR A 340 -24.29 -2.42 13.59
C TYR A 340 -22.78 -2.30 13.66
N PHE A 341 -22.23 -2.58 14.85
CA PHE A 341 -20.80 -2.80 15.02
C PHE A 341 -20.53 -4.01 15.92
N LEU A 342 -19.48 -4.75 15.57
CA LEU A 342 -18.97 -5.88 16.34
C LEU A 342 -17.85 -5.39 17.26
N ARG A 343 -17.94 -5.71 18.53
CA ARG A 343 -16.87 -5.48 19.50
C ARG A 343 -16.17 -6.78 19.82
N TYR A 344 -14.85 -6.79 19.68
CA TYR A 344 -13.97 -7.88 20.06
C TYR A 344 -13.14 -7.46 21.27
N VAL A 345 -13.17 -8.29 22.32
CA VAL A 345 -12.41 -8.07 23.56
C VAL A 345 -11.57 -9.31 23.81
N PRO A 346 -10.35 -9.39 23.23
CA PRO A 346 -9.45 -10.51 23.50
C PRO A 346 -8.80 -10.42 24.87
N GLN A 347 -8.48 -11.59 25.42
CA GLN A 347 -7.64 -11.76 26.61
C GLN A 347 -6.36 -12.48 26.16
N PHE A 348 -5.22 -12.04 26.65
CA PHE A 348 -3.90 -12.52 26.24
C PHE A 348 -3.09 -13.00 27.41
N SER A 349 -2.15 -13.91 27.13
CA SER A 349 -1.11 -14.27 28.11
C SER A 349 -0.14 -13.10 28.37
N GLU A 350 0.62 -13.19 29.47
CA GLU A 350 1.61 -12.17 29.85
C GLU A 350 2.76 -12.05 28.81
N GLU A 351 3.00 -13.10 28.04
CA GLU A 351 4.05 -13.16 27.00
C GLU A 351 3.67 -12.44 25.71
N CYS A 352 2.42 -11.99 25.57
CA CYS A 352 1.93 -11.31 24.40
C CYS A 352 2.48 -9.88 24.32
N ALA A 353 3.22 -9.58 23.24
CA ALA A 353 3.74 -8.26 22.94
C ALA A 353 2.94 -7.53 21.84
N GLU A 354 2.46 -8.28 20.85
CA GLU A 354 1.71 -7.76 19.68
C GLU A 354 0.60 -8.75 19.31
N VAL A 355 -0.44 -8.23 18.66
CA VAL A 355 -1.60 -9.03 18.21
C VAL A 355 -1.92 -8.73 16.78
N TRP A 356 -2.12 -9.79 16.00
CA TRP A 356 -2.56 -9.71 14.63
C TRP A 356 -3.95 -10.31 14.48
N ASN A 357 -4.81 -9.58 13.77
CA ASN A 357 -6.21 -9.93 13.58
C ASN A 357 -6.54 -10.04 12.09
N MET A 358 -7.29 -11.07 11.71
CA MET A 358 -7.89 -11.18 10.40
C MET A 358 -9.39 -11.44 10.57
N LEU A 359 -10.21 -10.61 9.94
CA LEU A 359 -11.65 -10.79 9.92
C LEU A 359 -12.11 -10.98 8.48
N VAL A 360 -12.92 -11.98 8.27
CA VAL A 360 -13.45 -12.35 6.96
C VAL A 360 -14.95 -12.61 7.03
N ILE A 361 -15.62 -12.40 5.91
CA ILE A 361 -17.06 -12.54 5.77
C ILE A 361 -17.34 -13.78 4.92
N ASP A 362 -18.21 -14.64 5.42
CA ASP A 362 -18.68 -15.84 4.71
C ASP A 362 -17.54 -16.76 4.22
N VAL A 363 -16.34 -16.67 4.84
CA VAL A 363 -15.19 -17.53 4.55
C VAL A 363 -14.70 -18.21 5.82
N ASP A 364 -14.74 -19.52 5.84
CA ASP A 364 -14.32 -20.36 6.97
C ASP A 364 -12.95 -21.00 6.70
N PHE A 365 -11.95 -20.65 7.52
CA PHE A 365 -10.62 -21.27 7.53
C PHE A 365 -10.43 -22.25 8.70
N SER A 366 -11.49 -22.69 9.37
CA SER A 366 -11.38 -23.57 10.54
C SER A 366 -10.76 -24.94 10.20
N GLY A 367 -10.85 -25.37 8.94
CA GLY A 367 -10.26 -26.60 8.43
C GLY A 367 -8.82 -26.46 7.91
N GLU A 368 -8.29 -25.25 7.84
CA GLU A 368 -6.94 -25.02 7.33
C GLU A 368 -5.88 -25.16 8.43
N SER A 369 -4.63 -25.49 8.04
CA SER A 369 -3.51 -25.56 8.98
C SER A 369 -3.13 -24.15 9.52
N ASP A 370 -2.46 -24.11 10.67
CA ASP A 370 -2.05 -22.85 11.27
C ASP A 370 -1.08 -22.07 10.38
N GLU A 371 -0.20 -22.74 9.63
CA GLU A 371 0.69 -22.08 8.68
C GLU A 371 -0.08 -21.36 7.56
N VAL A 372 -1.13 -22.00 7.03
CA VAL A 372 -1.99 -21.43 5.99
C VAL A 372 -2.76 -20.23 6.54
N VAL A 373 -3.40 -20.38 7.71
CA VAL A 373 -4.14 -19.27 8.33
C VAL A 373 -3.20 -18.11 8.71
N LEU A 374 -2.00 -18.40 9.23
CA LEU A 374 -1.01 -17.39 9.53
C LEU A 374 -0.60 -16.61 8.27
N SER A 375 -0.43 -17.29 7.13
CA SER A 375 -0.11 -16.63 5.87
C SER A 375 -1.19 -15.63 5.45
N TYR A 376 -2.45 -15.97 5.66
CA TYR A 376 -3.56 -15.04 5.40
C TYR A 376 -3.61 -13.89 6.41
N ILE A 377 -3.39 -14.17 7.72
CA ILE A 377 -3.31 -13.11 8.74
C ILE A 377 -2.20 -12.11 8.37
N MET A 378 -1.02 -12.58 7.97
CA MET A 378 0.11 -11.72 7.59
C MET A 378 -0.15 -10.92 6.32
N SER A 379 -0.88 -11.46 5.35
CA SER A 379 -1.13 -10.80 4.07
C SER A 379 -2.33 -9.84 4.08
N MET A 380 -3.34 -10.12 4.90
CA MET A 380 -4.62 -9.40 4.87
C MET A 380 -5.08 -8.91 6.25
N GLY A 381 -4.43 -9.38 7.30
CA GLY A 381 -4.72 -9.00 8.67
C GLY A 381 -4.19 -7.60 9.00
N PHE A 382 -4.49 -7.15 10.18
CA PHE A 382 -4.00 -5.89 10.73
C PHE A 382 -3.52 -6.10 12.17
N GLU A 383 -2.48 -5.36 12.51
CA GLU A 383 -1.95 -5.27 13.86
C GLU A 383 -2.87 -4.42 14.74
N SER A 384 -3.07 -4.83 15.97
CA SER A 384 -3.82 -4.07 16.96
C SER A 384 -3.06 -4.03 18.29
N ASP A 385 -2.77 -2.84 18.75
CA ASP A 385 -2.20 -2.51 20.05
C ASP A 385 -3.29 -2.27 21.12
N SER A 386 -4.57 -2.40 20.75
CA SER A 386 -5.70 -2.17 21.63
C SER A 386 -6.25 -3.47 22.21
N PRO A 387 -6.54 -3.51 23.51
CA PRO A 387 -7.21 -4.66 24.15
C PRO A 387 -8.67 -4.82 23.70
N MET A 388 -9.20 -3.92 22.90
CA MET A 388 -10.58 -3.91 22.44
C MET A 388 -10.67 -3.29 21.05
N MET A 389 -11.44 -3.90 20.16
CA MET A 389 -11.60 -3.47 18.78
C MET A 389 -13.07 -3.44 18.39
N ASP A 390 -13.50 -2.33 17.78
CA ASP A 390 -14.82 -2.18 17.18
C ASP A 390 -14.74 -2.25 15.66
N ILE A 391 -15.56 -3.10 15.05
CA ILE A 391 -15.75 -3.17 13.60
C ILE A 391 -17.07 -2.52 13.27
N THR A 392 -17.01 -1.34 12.70
CA THR A 392 -18.18 -0.50 12.42
C THR A 392 -18.75 -0.73 11.02
N GLY A 393 -20.03 -0.46 10.84
CA GLY A 393 -20.70 -0.52 9.55
C GLY A 393 -21.00 -1.94 9.06
N VAL A 394 -21.20 -2.89 9.98
CA VAL A 394 -21.45 -4.31 9.65
C VAL A 394 -22.91 -4.46 9.19
N PRO A 395 -23.15 -5.04 7.97
CA PRO A 395 -24.51 -5.28 7.50
C PRO A 395 -25.18 -6.44 8.21
N ASP A 396 -26.52 -6.41 8.26
CA ASP A 396 -27.35 -7.50 8.77
C ASP A 396 -27.28 -8.73 7.87
N GLY A 397 -27.35 -9.93 8.44
CA GLY A 397 -27.45 -11.20 7.72
C GLY A 397 -26.15 -11.78 7.19
N ILE A 398 -24.99 -11.34 7.67
CA ILE A 398 -23.67 -11.91 7.31
C ILE A 398 -23.10 -12.75 8.44
N MET A 399 -22.23 -13.70 8.07
CA MET A 399 -21.41 -14.46 9.01
C MET A 399 -19.99 -13.88 9.05
N VAL A 400 -19.50 -13.55 10.24
CA VAL A 400 -18.14 -13.04 10.45
C VAL A 400 -17.30 -14.11 11.12
N TYR A 401 -16.11 -14.33 10.58
CA TYR A 401 -15.07 -15.23 11.10
C TYR A 401 -13.88 -14.39 11.51
N ALA A 402 -13.36 -14.61 12.71
CA ALA A 402 -12.18 -13.92 13.22
C ALA A 402 -11.07 -14.91 13.56
N TYR A 403 -9.86 -14.59 13.10
CA TYR A 403 -8.64 -15.35 13.35
C TYR A 403 -7.64 -14.39 13.97
N ILE A 404 -7.15 -14.75 15.16
CA ILE A 404 -6.30 -13.86 15.96
C ILE A 404 -5.05 -14.64 16.36
N VAL A 405 -3.89 -14.00 16.26
CA VAL A 405 -2.63 -14.57 16.72
C VAL A 405 -1.86 -13.55 17.55
N ALA A 406 -1.37 -13.99 18.69
CA ALA A 406 -0.47 -13.22 19.54
C ALA A 406 0.98 -13.46 19.12
N GLN A 407 1.83 -12.45 19.29
CA GLN A 407 3.25 -12.49 19.03
C GLN A 407 4.01 -12.11 20.32
N ASN A 408 5.09 -12.82 20.63
CA ASN A 408 5.93 -12.49 21.77
C ASN A 408 6.97 -11.38 21.44
N GLU A 409 7.73 -10.93 22.44
CA GLU A 409 8.78 -9.91 22.25
C GLU A 409 9.90 -10.34 21.26
N ALA A 410 10.08 -11.65 21.03
CA ALA A 410 11.05 -12.18 20.08
C ALA A 410 10.50 -12.19 18.63
N GLY A 411 9.25 -11.79 18.41
CA GLY A 411 8.60 -11.79 17.12
C GLY A 411 8.11 -13.17 16.67
N GLU A 412 7.93 -14.10 17.61
CA GLU A 412 7.44 -15.46 17.35
C GLU A 412 5.94 -15.52 17.62
N TYR A 413 5.18 -16.11 16.69
CA TYR A 413 3.72 -16.21 16.81
C TYR A 413 3.29 -17.40 17.66
N GLY A 414 2.25 -17.20 18.46
CA GLY A 414 1.60 -18.24 19.22
C GLY A 414 0.55 -19.00 18.41
N ASN A 415 -0.22 -19.86 19.06
CA ASN A 415 -1.31 -20.58 18.41
C ASN A 415 -2.35 -19.61 17.84
N ILE A 416 -2.91 -19.95 16.69
CA ILE A 416 -3.99 -19.17 16.09
C ILE A 416 -5.28 -19.44 16.84
N TYR A 417 -5.84 -18.37 17.40
CA TYR A 417 -7.17 -18.42 17.99
C TYR A 417 -8.22 -18.27 16.89
N ARG A 418 -9.07 -19.27 16.73
CA ARG A 418 -10.20 -19.28 15.81
C ARG A 418 -11.47 -18.98 16.60
N CYS A 419 -12.00 -17.76 16.43
CA CYS A 419 -13.26 -17.40 17.07
C CYS A 419 -14.40 -18.25 16.50
N GLU A 420 -15.38 -18.58 17.36
CA GLU A 420 -16.63 -19.13 16.88
C GLU A 420 -17.26 -18.16 15.86
N PRO A 421 -17.80 -18.68 14.74
CA PRO A 421 -18.45 -17.84 13.74
C PRO A 421 -19.59 -17.03 14.35
N PHE A 422 -19.66 -15.74 14.04
CA PHE A 422 -20.66 -14.84 14.58
C PHE A 422 -21.61 -14.35 13.49
N GLU A 423 -22.92 -14.63 13.66
CA GLU A 423 -23.95 -14.12 12.77
C GLU A 423 -24.35 -12.70 13.16
N VAL A 424 -24.17 -11.77 12.24
CA VAL A 424 -24.62 -10.40 12.41
C VAL A 424 -26.12 -10.36 12.14
N SER A 425 -26.91 -10.32 13.21
CA SER A 425 -28.37 -10.24 13.09
C SER A 425 -28.95 -9.47 14.26
N LYS A 426 -30.10 -8.85 14.02
CA LYS A 426 -30.85 -8.11 15.08
C LYS A 426 -31.14 -8.98 16.30
N ALA A 427 -31.27 -10.30 16.11
CA ALA A 427 -31.53 -11.24 17.20
C ALA A 427 -30.32 -11.41 18.14
N ASN A 428 -29.12 -11.11 17.67
CA ASN A 428 -27.85 -11.26 18.39
C ASN A 428 -27.35 -9.93 18.99
N LEU A 429 -28.16 -8.87 18.98
CA LEU A 429 -27.78 -7.59 19.59
C LEU A 429 -27.62 -7.72 21.10
N SER A 430 -26.52 -7.23 21.60
CA SER A 430 -26.26 -7.04 23.04
C SER A 430 -26.89 -5.73 23.52
N PRO A 431 -27.31 -5.64 24.79
CA PRO A 431 -27.81 -4.38 25.36
C PRO A 431 -26.75 -3.28 25.29
N VAL A 432 -27.12 -2.13 24.74
CA VAL A 432 -26.18 -1.01 24.54
C VAL A 432 -25.66 -0.44 25.88
N GLU A 433 -26.42 -0.61 26.97
CA GLU A 433 -26.02 -0.20 28.31
C GLU A 433 -24.72 -0.88 28.80
N GLU A 434 -24.39 -2.05 28.25
CA GLU A 434 -23.14 -2.75 28.56
C GLU A 434 -21.90 -2.02 28.07
N LEU A 435 -22.05 -1.09 27.11
CA LEU A 435 -20.97 -0.23 26.62
C LEU A 435 -20.56 0.87 27.61
N PHE A 436 -21.41 1.14 28.63
CA PHE A 436 -21.28 2.28 29.54
C PHE A 436 -21.15 1.87 31.02
N PRO A 437 -20.30 0.90 31.39
CA PRO A 437 -20.06 0.58 32.78
C PRO A 437 -19.47 1.81 33.49
N GLU A 438 -19.92 2.10 34.73
CA GLU A 438 -19.51 3.26 35.52
C GLU A 438 -17.98 3.44 35.69
N THR A 439 -17.19 2.42 35.35
CA THR A 439 -15.74 2.34 35.55
C THR A 439 -14.89 2.39 34.28
N MET A 440 -15.49 2.43 33.09
CA MET A 440 -14.68 2.45 31.84
C MET A 440 -13.99 3.79 31.64
N SER A 441 -12.66 3.75 31.69
CA SER A 441 -11.81 4.86 31.24
C SER A 441 -11.88 4.96 29.71
N LYS A 442 -11.96 6.20 29.19
CA LYS A 442 -12.10 6.54 27.76
C LYS A 442 -10.88 6.19 26.87
N SER A 443 -9.90 5.46 27.36
CA SER A 443 -8.65 5.13 26.66
C SER A 443 -8.62 3.65 26.26
N GLY A 444 -8.47 3.37 24.98
CA GLY A 444 -8.12 2.04 24.51
C GLY A 444 -9.12 1.35 23.57
N ILE A 445 -10.07 2.09 22.95
CA ILE A 445 -10.90 1.51 21.89
C ILE A 445 -10.27 1.85 20.54
N SER A 446 -9.92 0.82 19.75
CA SER A 446 -9.55 0.95 18.34
C SER A 446 -10.77 0.59 17.49
N SER A 447 -11.08 1.38 16.47
CA SER A 447 -12.20 1.10 15.56
C SER A 447 -11.69 0.89 14.13
N VAL A 448 -12.22 -0.15 13.48
CA VAL A 448 -11.92 -0.48 12.08
C VAL A 448 -13.23 -0.46 11.30
N ALA A 449 -13.25 0.27 10.18
CA ALA A 449 -14.45 0.30 9.33
C ALA A 449 -14.65 -1.06 8.62
N PHE A 450 -15.90 -1.47 8.46
CA PHE A 450 -16.26 -2.72 7.78
C PHE A 450 -15.65 -2.87 6.38
N SER A 451 -15.42 -1.75 5.68
CA SER A 451 -14.77 -1.74 4.36
C SER A 451 -13.34 -2.28 4.36
N SER A 452 -12.67 -2.33 5.53
CA SER A 452 -11.35 -2.93 5.70
C SER A 452 -11.38 -4.43 6.02
N VAL A 453 -12.59 -4.97 6.28
CA VAL A 453 -12.81 -6.42 6.46
C VAL A 453 -12.87 -7.07 5.08
N GLY A 454 -11.94 -7.98 4.79
CA GLY A 454 -11.81 -8.60 3.46
C GLY A 454 -13.00 -9.47 3.06
N LYS A 455 -13.52 -9.25 1.84
CA LYS A 455 -14.37 -10.24 1.15
C LYS A 455 -13.45 -11.16 0.35
N MET A 456 -13.29 -12.40 0.76
CA MET A 456 -12.57 -13.40 -0.02
C MET A 456 -13.52 -14.22 -0.89
N CYS A 457 -13.17 -14.36 -2.17
CA CYS A 457 -13.76 -15.36 -3.04
C CYS A 457 -12.86 -16.61 -3.01
N PRO A 458 -13.36 -17.82 -2.69
CA PRO A 458 -12.54 -19.03 -2.48
C PRO A 458 -11.78 -19.52 -3.71
N LYS A 459 -11.90 -18.88 -4.86
CA LYS A 459 -11.33 -19.35 -6.15
C LYS A 459 -10.14 -18.55 -6.67
N THR A 460 -9.58 -17.59 -5.92
CA THR A 460 -8.48 -16.74 -6.42
C THR A 460 -7.27 -16.74 -5.47
N VAL A 461 -6.69 -17.91 -5.22
CA VAL A 461 -5.42 -18.03 -4.49
C VAL A 461 -4.20 -17.79 -5.42
N ASN A 462 -4.39 -17.45 -6.69
CA ASN A 462 -3.29 -17.36 -7.67
C ASN A 462 -3.14 -16.00 -8.38
N SER A 463 -3.56 -14.88 -7.80
CA SER A 463 -3.11 -13.57 -8.29
C SER A 463 -3.37 -12.49 -7.25
N MET A 464 -2.39 -12.21 -6.40
CA MET A 464 -2.35 -10.96 -5.66
C MET A 464 -2.10 -9.82 -6.66
N LYS A 465 -3.15 -9.16 -7.13
CA LYS A 465 -3.03 -7.85 -7.75
C LYS A 465 -3.03 -6.80 -6.64
N ILE A 466 -1.87 -6.27 -6.37
CA ILE A 466 -1.72 -5.10 -5.51
C ILE A 466 -2.29 -3.91 -6.27
N VAL A 467 -3.36 -3.37 -5.73
CA VAL A 467 -3.86 -2.07 -6.16
C VAL A 467 -2.91 -1.01 -5.60
N SER A 468 -2.08 -0.42 -6.45
CA SER A 468 -1.31 0.77 -6.09
C SER A 468 -2.29 1.91 -5.83
N VAL A 469 -2.40 2.32 -4.58
CA VAL A 469 -3.08 3.56 -4.20
C VAL A 469 -2.09 4.70 -4.43
N LEU A 470 -2.38 5.61 -5.37
CA LEU A 470 -1.84 6.97 -5.38
C LEU A 470 -2.69 7.82 -4.44
#